data_36beaef97c104f44a42aea28dee0df26
#
_entry.id   36beaef97c104f44a42aea28dee0df26
#
_cell.length_a   1.000
_cell.length_b   1.000
_cell.length_c   1.000
_cell.angle_alpha   90.00
_cell.angle_beta   90.00
_cell.angle_gamma   90.00
#
_symmetry.space_group_name_H-M   'P 1'
#
loop_
_entity.id
_entity.type
_entity.pdbx_description
1 polymer ?
#
loop_
_entity_poly.entity_id
_entity_poly.type
_entity_poly.pdbx_seq_one_letter_code
_entity_poly.pdbx_strand_id
1 'polypeptide(L)'
;DRWAPLDALTLDAWLGRIAGEALLAGRINARQAPRLALSVFQERMLWARAIDADAAQDSDLFDREGLAVAVAAASDLAEVWSLPLPKDGGDGGNGGDVSEELRSFLRWRRHFHADCEHNGWLEPARLRAWQLRAIEAGACRLPARVSFAGFDRYTPQEHALMRALAARGVEVEELPLGRESAGAATLAGFPDRQAECRAAAAWAAGRL
;
A
#
# COMPACT_ATOMS: atom_id res chain seq x y z
N ASP A 1 -32.34 23.78 -6.27
CA ASP A 1 -31.65 22.47 -6.31
C ASP A 1 -30.43 22.55 -5.43
N ARG A 2 -30.40 21.80 -4.33
CA ARG A 2 -29.22 21.67 -3.50
C ARG A 2 -28.35 20.57 -4.10
N TRP A 3 -27.20 20.94 -4.64
CA TRP A 3 -26.18 20.00 -5.04
C TRP A 3 -25.60 19.35 -3.78
N ALA A 4 -25.78 18.03 -3.63
CA ALA A 4 -25.03 17.28 -2.65
C ALA A 4 -23.57 17.23 -3.12
N PRO A 5 -22.59 17.53 -2.25
CA PRO A 5 -21.19 17.43 -2.62
C PRO A 5 -20.87 15.97 -2.99
N LEU A 6 -20.01 15.80 -4.00
CA LEU A 6 -19.53 14.49 -4.38
C LEU A 6 -18.75 13.87 -3.21
N ASP A 7 -19.11 12.67 -2.82
CA ASP A 7 -18.38 11.91 -1.77
C ASP A 7 -17.16 11.23 -2.42
N ALA A 8 -16.11 12.00 -2.69
CA ALA A 8 -14.87 11.54 -3.28
C ALA A 8 -13.76 11.50 -2.22
N LEU A 9 -13.16 10.32 -2.05
CA LEU A 9 -12.12 10.07 -1.05
C LEU A 9 -11.00 9.23 -1.69
N THR A 10 -9.80 9.31 -1.10
CA THR A 10 -8.78 8.30 -1.38
C THR A 10 -9.23 6.94 -0.85
N LEU A 11 -8.72 5.87 -1.43
CA LEU A 11 -9.08 4.50 -1.03
C LEU A 11 -8.89 4.28 0.47
N ASP A 12 -7.74 4.69 1.01
CA ASP A 12 -7.44 4.52 2.43
C ASP A 12 -8.36 5.34 3.34
N ALA A 13 -8.69 6.57 2.96
CA ALA A 13 -9.63 7.40 3.71
C ALA A 13 -11.03 6.79 3.72
N TRP A 14 -11.48 6.25 2.58
CA TRP A 14 -12.78 5.60 2.47
C TRP A 14 -12.85 4.32 3.30
N LEU A 15 -11.85 3.44 3.18
CA LEU A 15 -11.76 2.20 3.98
C LEU A 15 -11.69 2.49 5.48
N GLY A 16 -10.89 3.50 5.88
CA GLY A 16 -10.80 3.95 7.27
C GLY A 16 -12.14 4.44 7.81
N ARG A 17 -12.89 5.21 7.02
CA ARG A 17 -14.22 5.70 7.39
C ARG A 17 -15.21 4.57 7.63
N ILE A 18 -15.38 3.65 6.66
CA ILE A 18 -16.38 2.57 6.78
C ILE A 18 -16.05 1.57 7.91
N ALA A 19 -14.76 1.27 8.12
CA ALA A 19 -14.31 0.43 9.21
C ALA A 19 -14.49 1.12 10.57
N GLY A 20 -14.17 2.42 10.65
CA GLY A 20 -14.40 3.24 11.85
C GLY A 20 -15.88 3.33 12.24
N GLU A 21 -16.76 3.56 11.27
CA GLU A 21 -18.22 3.54 11.49
C GLU A 21 -18.71 2.16 11.96
N ALA A 22 -18.14 1.08 11.43
CA ALA A 22 -18.48 -0.28 11.84
C ALA A 22 -18.03 -0.58 13.28
N LEU A 23 -16.86 -0.08 13.69
CA LEU A 23 -16.35 -0.14 15.06
C LEU A 23 -17.24 0.65 16.03
N LEU A 24 -17.54 1.90 15.72
CA LEU A 24 -18.38 2.76 16.54
C LEU A 24 -19.81 2.20 16.71
N ALA A 25 -20.31 1.53 15.67
CA ALA A 25 -21.61 0.87 15.71
C ALA A 25 -21.60 -0.51 16.38
N GLY A 26 -20.44 -0.96 16.91
CA GLY A 26 -20.30 -2.26 17.57
C GLY A 26 -20.39 -3.46 16.61
N ARG A 27 -20.36 -3.26 15.31
CA ARG A 27 -20.42 -4.34 14.29
C ARG A 27 -19.09 -5.07 14.13
N ILE A 28 -17.99 -4.41 14.47
CA ILE A 28 -16.68 -5.01 14.63
C ILE A 28 -16.37 -5.06 16.11
N ASN A 29 -15.97 -6.23 16.61
CA ASN A 29 -15.55 -6.36 17.99
C ASN A 29 -14.26 -5.57 18.24
N ALA A 30 -14.29 -4.64 19.18
CA ALA A 30 -13.15 -3.78 19.51
C ALA A 30 -11.90 -4.58 19.93
N ARG A 31 -12.05 -5.81 20.44
CA ARG A 31 -10.92 -6.69 20.78
C ARG A 31 -10.24 -7.29 19.55
N GLN A 32 -10.92 -7.32 18.41
CA GLN A 32 -10.41 -7.81 17.12
C GLN A 32 -9.90 -6.67 16.22
N ALA A 33 -10.15 -5.44 16.63
CA ALA A 33 -9.64 -4.27 15.94
C ALA A 33 -8.16 -4.03 16.29
N PRO A 34 -7.37 -3.49 15.36
CA PRO A 34 -6.02 -3.06 15.70
C PRO A 34 -6.07 -1.96 16.75
N ARG A 35 -5.16 -2.04 17.73
CA ARG A 35 -5.03 -0.99 18.76
C ARG A 35 -4.49 0.30 18.18
N LEU A 36 -3.67 0.19 17.13
CA LEU A 36 -3.08 1.32 16.44
C LEU A 36 -2.88 0.98 14.97
N ALA A 37 -3.35 1.85 14.09
CA ALA A 37 -2.91 1.90 12.71
C ALA A 37 -1.61 2.73 12.66
N LEU A 38 -0.53 2.12 12.22
CA LEU A 38 0.77 2.79 12.17
C LEU A 38 0.75 3.88 11.10
N SER A 39 1.31 5.04 11.44
CA SER A 39 1.69 6.02 10.44
C SER A 39 2.98 5.59 9.74
N VAL A 40 3.24 6.14 8.55
CA VAL A 40 4.48 5.89 7.79
C VAL A 40 5.74 6.14 8.65
N PHE A 41 5.71 7.16 9.52
CA PHE A 41 6.84 7.45 10.41
C PHE A 41 7.01 6.36 11.47
N GLN A 42 5.93 5.94 12.14
CA GLN A 42 5.97 4.87 13.16
C GLN A 42 6.43 3.55 12.56
N GLU A 43 5.93 3.22 11.39
CA GLU A 43 6.35 2.04 10.65
C GLU A 43 7.86 2.03 10.36
N ARG A 44 8.40 3.14 9.83
CA ARG A 44 9.85 3.29 9.59
C ARG A 44 10.68 3.12 10.86
N MET A 45 10.22 3.70 11.96
CA MET A 45 10.91 3.57 13.25
C MET A 45 10.94 2.11 13.74
N LEU A 46 9.86 1.37 13.54
CA LEU A 46 9.81 -0.06 13.90
C LEU A 46 10.68 -0.91 12.98
N TRP A 47 10.73 -0.60 11.69
CA TRP A 47 11.66 -1.25 10.77
C TRP A 47 13.12 -0.99 11.14
N ALA A 48 13.48 0.26 11.46
CA ALA A 48 14.82 0.58 11.93
C ALA A 48 15.18 -0.23 13.19
N ARG A 49 14.27 -0.37 14.15
CA ARG A 49 14.47 -1.22 15.35
C ARG A 49 14.66 -2.70 15.01
N ALA A 50 13.87 -3.22 14.04
CA ALA A 50 13.99 -4.62 13.62
C ALA A 50 15.35 -4.87 12.95
N ILE A 51 15.86 -3.92 12.18
CA ILE A 51 17.20 -3.96 11.57
C ILE A 51 18.27 -3.86 12.63
N ASP A 52 18.17 -2.95 13.58
CA ASP A 52 19.15 -2.74 14.67
C ASP A 52 19.25 -3.97 15.58
N ALA A 53 18.15 -4.66 15.83
CA ALA A 53 18.14 -5.88 16.63
C ALA A 53 18.92 -7.03 15.98
N ASP A 54 18.98 -7.08 14.64
CA ASP A 54 19.76 -8.05 13.88
C ASP A 54 21.22 -7.60 13.68
N ALA A 55 21.45 -6.28 13.49
CA ALA A 55 22.77 -5.70 13.25
C ALA A 55 23.71 -5.74 14.46
N ALA A 56 23.21 -6.02 15.67
CA ALA A 56 24.05 -6.18 16.87
C ALA A 56 25.06 -7.32 16.76
N GLN A 57 25.02 -8.10 15.68
CA GLN A 57 25.94 -9.23 15.48
C GLN A 57 27.05 -9.00 14.45
N ASP A 58 26.96 -8.09 13.50
CA ASP A 58 28.08 -7.77 12.60
C ASP A 58 27.65 -6.85 11.44
N SER A 59 27.64 -5.56 11.55
CA SER A 59 27.90 -4.76 10.35
C SER A 59 27.79 -3.26 10.56
N ASP A 60 28.75 -2.53 10.07
CA ASP A 60 28.66 -1.11 9.70
C ASP A 60 27.65 -0.93 8.53
N LEU A 61 26.35 -0.97 8.84
CA LEU A 61 25.34 -0.63 7.86
C LEU A 61 25.41 0.87 7.57
N PHE A 62 25.79 1.22 6.37
CA PHE A 62 26.14 2.56 5.92
C PHE A 62 24.96 3.55 5.99
N ASP A 63 23.74 3.11 5.74
CA ASP A 63 22.51 3.93 5.74
C ASP A 63 21.33 3.13 6.30
N ARG A 64 21.17 3.15 7.61
CA ARG A 64 20.10 2.44 8.32
C ARG A 64 18.72 3.03 8.01
N GLU A 65 18.64 4.34 7.87
CA GLU A 65 17.37 5.02 7.60
C GLU A 65 16.88 4.71 6.17
N GLY A 66 17.76 4.82 5.18
CA GLY A 66 17.47 4.43 3.81
C GLY A 66 17.11 2.96 3.69
N LEU A 67 17.81 2.09 4.43
CA LEU A 67 17.49 0.67 4.47
C LEU A 67 16.11 0.39 5.07
N ALA A 68 15.74 1.05 6.17
CA ALA A 68 14.41 0.92 6.78
C ALA A 68 13.29 1.35 5.80
N VAL A 69 13.52 2.43 5.04
CA VAL A 69 12.58 2.87 3.98
C VAL A 69 12.46 1.81 2.89
N ALA A 70 13.57 1.26 2.41
CA ALA A 70 13.57 0.26 1.34
C ALA A 70 12.90 -1.05 1.78
N VAL A 71 13.16 -1.49 3.00
CA VAL A 71 12.57 -2.72 3.59
C VAL A 71 11.06 -2.54 3.81
N ALA A 72 10.62 -1.40 4.32
CA ALA A 72 9.20 -1.07 4.44
C ALA A 72 8.49 -1.13 3.08
N ALA A 73 9.06 -0.47 2.07
CA ALA A 73 8.51 -0.47 0.71
C ALA A 73 8.47 -1.89 0.09
N ALA A 74 9.50 -2.70 0.32
CA ALA A 74 9.52 -4.09 -0.15
C ALA A 74 8.45 -4.96 0.55
N SER A 75 8.24 -4.76 1.85
CA SER A 75 7.20 -5.44 2.61
C SER A 75 5.80 -5.05 2.15
N ASP A 76 5.55 -3.75 1.97
CA ASP A 76 4.29 -3.24 1.43
C ASP A 76 3.99 -3.82 0.04
N LEU A 77 5.00 -3.83 -0.83
CA LEU A 77 4.87 -4.40 -2.16
C LEU A 77 4.49 -5.89 -2.09
N ALA A 78 5.15 -6.65 -1.23
CA ALA A 78 4.86 -8.07 -1.05
C ALA A 78 3.43 -8.30 -0.56
N GLU A 79 2.93 -7.51 0.39
CA GLU A 79 1.56 -7.62 0.91
C GLU A 79 0.52 -7.21 -0.14
N VAL A 80 0.68 -6.04 -0.76
CA VAL A 80 -0.29 -5.47 -1.72
C VAL A 80 -0.41 -6.32 -2.98
N TRP A 81 0.72 -6.88 -3.44
CA TRP A 81 0.77 -7.77 -4.61
C TRP A 81 0.60 -9.25 -4.26
N SER A 82 0.43 -9.58 -2.97
CA SER A 82 0.28 -10.97 -2.50
C SER A 82 1.43 -11.85 -2.98
N LEU A 83 2.66 -11.33 -2.95
CA LEU A 83 3.83 -12.08 -3.41
C LEU A 83 4.12 -13.26 -2.47
N PRO A 84 4.35 -14.46 -3.02
CA PRO A 84 4.73 -15.60 -2.21
C PRO A 84 6.16 -15.39 -1.68
N LEU A 85 6.28 -15.07 -0.40
CA LEU A 85 7.58 -15.04 0.28
C LEU A 85 7.90 -16.42 0.86
N PRO A 86 9.18 -16.85 0.84
CA PRO A 86 9.59 -18.08 1.49
C PRO A 86 9.19 -18.08 2.97
N LYS A 87 8.56 -19.15 3.40
CA LYS A 87 8.31 -19.37 4.83
C LYS A 87 9.62 -19.84 5.44
N ASP A 88 10.13 -19.05 6.40
CA ASP A 88 11.33 -19.33 7.19
C ASP A 88 12.54 -19.90 6.43
N GLY A 89 13.73 -19.38 6.65
CA GLY A 89 15.03 -19.77 6.07
C GLY A 89 15.33 -21.26 5.94
N GLY A 90 14.28 -22.05 5.75
CA GLY A 90 14.32 -23.44 5.41
C GLY A 90 14.78 -23.62 3.97
N ASP A 91 15.68 -24.52 3.79
CA ASP A 91 16.07 -25.23 2.59
C ASP A 91 14.82 -25.53 1.75
N GLY A 92 14.39 -24.52 0.95
CA GLY A 92 13.24 -24.65 0.07
C GLY A 92 13.59 -25.70 -0.95
N GLY A 93 12.91 -26.84 -0.91
CA GLY A 93 13.12 -28.01 -1.74
C GLY A 93 13.03 -27.80 -3.26
N ASN A 94 13.39 -26.64 -3.74
CA ASN A 94 13.59 -26.28 -5.12
C ASN A 94 14.85 -25.41 -5.21
N GLY A 95 16.01 -26.02 -5.10
CA GLY A 95 17.41 -25.69 -5.40
C GLY A 95 17.86 -24.27 -5.75
N GLY A 96 17.13 -23.23 -5.39
CA GLY A 96 17.54 -21.85 -5.55
C GLY A 96 18.18 -21.31 -4.27
N ASP A 97 19.46 -20.98 -4.34
CA ASP A 97 20.17 -20.32 -3.25
C ASP A 97 19.49 -18.96 -2.95
N VAL A 98 18.80 -18.89 -1.81
CA VAL A 98 18.15 -17.65 -1.34
C VAL A 98 19.26 -16.67 -1.02
N SER A 99 19.26 -15.48 -1.66
CA SER A 99 20.30 -14.48 -1.43
C SER A 99 20.34 -14.04 0.04
N GLU A 100 21.50 -13.56 0.48
CA GLU A 100 21.67 -13.11 1.85
C GLU A 100 20.79 -11.91 2.19
N GLU A 101 20.58 -11.02 1.22
CA GLU A 101 19.69 -9.88 1.34
C GLU A 101 18.24 -10.34 1.60
N LEU A 102 17.77 -11.36 0.88
CA LEU A 102 16.42 -11.88 1.10
C LEU A 102 16.31 -12.57 2.46
N ARG A 103 17.35 -13.30 2.91
CA ARG A 103 17.35 -13.89 4.26
C ARG A 103 17.29 -12.80 5.35
N SER A 104 18.06 -11.72 5.18
CA SER A 104 18.06 -10.58 6.10
C SER A 104 16.70 -9.88 6.11
N PHE A 105 16.13 -9.59 4.95
CA PHE A 105 14.79 -9.05 4.81
C PHE A 105 13.73 -9.89 5.54
N LEU A 106 13.75 -11.21 5.36
CA LEU A 106 12.80 -12.12 6.02
C LEU A 106 12.97 -12.15 7.54
N ARG A 107 14.23 -12.06 8.06
CA ARG A 107 14.48 -11.94 9.49
C ARG A 107 13.92 -10.65 10.06
N TRP A 108 14.22 -9.50 9.44
CA TRP A 108 13.72 -8.19 9.87
C TRP A 108 12.20 -8.12 9.81
N ARG A 109 11.61 -8.65 8.74
CA ARG A 109 10.16 -8.70 8.58
C ARG A 109 9.50 -9.53 9.69
N ARG A 110 10.12 -10.62 10.10
CA ARG A 110 9.63 -11.43 11.22
C ARG A 110 9.67 -10.65 12.54
N HIS A 111 10.77 -9.97 12.84
CA HIS A 111 10.89 -9.12 14.04
C HIS A 111 9.85 -7.99 14.03
N PHE A 112 9.73 -7.28 12.93
CA PHE A 112 8.75 -6.22 12.77
C PHE A 112 7.31 -6.73 12.98
N HIS A 113 6.94 -7.84 12.34
CA HIS A 113 5.60 -8.41 12.50
C HIS A 113 5.35 -8.93 13.91
N ALA A 114 6.33 -9.54 14.56
CA ALA A 114 6.20 -10.00 15.94
C ALA A 114 5.96 -8.81 16.90
N ASP A 115 6.67 -7.69 16.73
CA ASP A 115 6.45 -6.46 17.48
C ASP A 115 5.04 -5.91 17.24
N CYS A 116 4.61 -5.86 15.98
CA CYS A 116 3.27 -5.40 15.62
C CYS A 116 2.18 -6.28 16.24
N GLU A 117 2.30 -7.59 16.15
CA GLU A 117 1.34 -8.56 16.71
C GLU A 117 1.26 -8.49 18.23
N HIS A 118 2.43 -8.44 18.90
CA HIS A 118 2.48 -8.31 20.36
C HIS A 118 1.75 -7.05 20.87
N ASN A 119 1.84 -5.96 20.13
CA ASN A 119 1.25 -4.68 20.54
C ASN A 119 -0.15 -4.44 19.95
N GLY A 120 -0.61 -5.28 19.03
CA GLY A 120 -1.88 -5.12 18.31
C GLY A 120 -1.84 -3.96 17.31
N TRP A 121 -0.70 -3.73 16.67
CA TRP A 121 -0.50 -2.70 15.66
C TRP A 121 -0.63 -3.28 14.25
N LEU A 122 -1.04 -2.44 13.30
CA LEU A 122 -1.04 -2.79 11.88
C LEU A 122 -0.43 -1.65 11.06
N GLU A 123 0.48 -2.01 10.18
CA GLU A 123 0.99 -1.15 9.10
C GLU A 123 -0.05 -1.00 7.99
N PRO A 124 0.08 0.01 7.09
CA PRO A 124 -0.93 0.36 6.10
C PRO A 124 -1.41 -0.80 5.23
N ALA A 125 -0.50 -1.64 4.71
CA ALA A 125 -0.84 -2.75 3.82
C ALA A 125 -1.67 -3.83 4.54
N ARG A 126 -1.29 -4.24 5.74
CA ARG A 126 -2.06 -5.21 6.55
C ARG A 126 -3.33 -4.60 7.14
N LEU A 127 -3.35 -3.28 7.39
CA LEU A 127 -4.57 -2.57 7.77
C LEU A 127 -5.63 -2.66 6.68
N ARG A 128 -5.25 -2.43 5.40
CA ARG A 128 -6.17 -2.62 4.27
C ARG A 128 -6.70 -4.05 4.19
N ALA A 129 -5.83 -5.05 4.36
CA ALA A 129 -6.26 -6.44 4.38
C ALA A 129 -7.24 -6.74 5.53
N TRP A 130 -7.05 -6.12 6.70
CA TRP A 130 -7.99 -6.22 7.82
C TRP A 130 -9.33 -5.54 7.50
N GLN A 131 -9.33 -4.37 6.91
CA GLN A 131 -10.54 -3.65 6.48
C GLN A 131 -11.30 -4.42 5.40
N LEU A 132 -10.59 -5.03 4.46
CA LEU A 132 -11.19 -5.91 3.44
C LEU A 132 -11.93 -7.09 4.08
N ARG A 133 -11.29 -7.78 5.03
CA ARG A 133 -11.95 -8.86 5.79
C ARG A 133 -13.21 -8.39 6.52
N ALA A 134 -13.23 -7.17 7.05
CA ALA A 134 -14.42 -6.61 7.68
C ALA A 134 -15.57 -6.37 6.68
N ILE A 135 -15.26 -5.98 5.45
CA ILE A 135 -16.23 -5.87 4.35
C ILE A 135 -16.77 -7.25 3.99
N GLU A 136 -15.90 -8.22 3.76
CA GLU A 136 -16.25 -9.61 3.42
C GLU A 136 -17.16 -10.23 4.48
N ALA A 137 -16.85 -10.01 5.76
CA ALA A 137 -17.65 -10.48 6.88
C ALA A 137 -19.00 -9.73 7.04
N GLY A 138 -19.25 -8.70 6.24
CA GLY A 138 -20.49 -7.92 6.29
C GLY A 138 -20.60 -6.95 7.46
N ALA A 139 -19.50 -6.65 8.13
CA ALA A 139 -19.49 -5.73 9.26
C ALA A 139 -19.64 -4.25 8.84
N CYS A 140 -19.18 -3.90 7.64
CA CYS A 140 -19.23 -2.54 7.12
C CYS A 140 -20.61 -2.23 6.48
N ARG A 141 -21.10 -1.00 6.68
CA ARG A 141 -22.21 -0.46 5.92
C ARG A 141 -21.68 0.07 4.61
N LEU A 142 -22.17 -0.45 3.50
CA LEU A 142 -21.69 -0.11 2.16
C LEU A 142 -22.73 0.75 1.44
N PRO A 143 -22.31 1.67 0.56
CA PRO A 143 -23.20 2.36 -0.35
C PRO A 143 -23.74 1.42 -1.43
N ALA A 144 -24.79 1.84 -2.13
CA ALA A 144 -25.33 1.05 -3.25
C ALA A 144 -24.39 0.99 -4.45
N ARG A 145 -23.55 2.02 -4.64
CA ARG A 145 -22.60 2.14 -5.75
C ARG A 145 -21.27 2.71 -5.28
N VAL A 146 -20.17 2.21 -5.85
CA VAL A 146 -18.81 2.72 -5.69
C VAL A 146 -18.16 2.85 -7.07
N SER A 147 -17.67 4.04 -7.40
CA SER A 147 -16.95 4.30 -8.64
C SER A 147 -15.46 4.48 -8.33
N PHE A 148 -14.62 3.71 -9.00
CA PHE A 148 -13.16 3.81 -8.90
C PHE A 148 -12.64 4.72 -10.01
N ALA A 149 -11.97 5.82 -9.64
CA ALA A 149 -11.44 6.80 -10.57
C ALA A 149 -9.96 7.05 -10.32
N GLY A 150 -9.19 7.24 -11.39
CA GLY A 150 -7.76 7.58 -11.28
C GLY A 150 -6.82 6.39 -11.10
N PHE A 151 -7.31 5.18 -11.30
CA PHE A 151 -6.48 3.97 -11.28
C PHE A 151 -6.04 3.63 -12.70
N ASP A 152 -4.74 3.59 -12.93
CA ASP A 152 -4.13 3.11 -14.19
C ASP A 152 -3.90 1.59 -14.15
N ARG A 153 -3.66 1.05 -12.98
CA ARG A 153 -3.53 -0.38 -12.68
C ARG A 153 -4.12 -0.70 -11.32
N TYR A 154 -4.70 -1.88 -11.19
CA TYR A 154 -5.17 -2.41 -9.93
C TYR A 154 -4.23 -3.48 -9.40
N THR A 155 -3.95 -3.41 -8.11
CA THR A 155 -3.24 -4.44 -7.37
C THR A 155 -4.16 -5.63 -7.09
N PRO A 156 -3.61 -6.83 -6.79
CA PRO A 156 -4.42 -7.97 -6.36
C PRO A 156 -5.31 -7.66 -5.14
N GLN A 157 -4.83 -6.82 -4.22
CA GLN A 157 -5.60 -6.42 -3.04
C GLN A 157 -6.79 -5.52 -3.41
N GLU A 158 -6.63 -4.60 -4.38
CA GLU A 158 -7.72 -3.76 -4.89
C GLU A 158 -8.73 -4.58 -5.70
N HIS A 159 -8.28 -5.52 -6.53
CA HIS A 159 -9.17 -6.47 -7.18
C HIS A 159 -9.96 -7.32 -6.18
N ALA A 160 -9.33 -7.73 -5.06
CA ALA A 160 -10.04 -8.45 -4.00
C ALA A 160 -11.12 -7.57 -3.37
N LEU A 161 -10.84 -6.28 -3.14
CA LEU A 161 -11.82 -5.32 -2.65
C LEU A 161 -13.01 -5.18 -3.62
N MET A 162 -12.76 -5.00 -4.91
CA MET A 162 -13.83 -4.87 -5.92
C MET A 162 -14.72 -6.11 -5.92
N ARG A 163 -14.12 -7.31 -5.86
CA ARG A 163 -14.88 -8.57 -5.74
C ARG A 163 -15.70 -8.66 -4.45
N ALA A 164 -15.12 -8.24 -3.32
CA ALA A 164 -15.81 -8.23 -2.04
C ALA A 164 -17.00 -7.27 -2.04
N LEU A 165 -16.87 -6.09 -2.63
CA LEU A 165 -17.94 -5.12 -2.80
C LEU A 165 -19.07 -5.69 -3.68
N ALA A 166 -18.74 -6.25 -4.83
CA ALA A 166 -19.70 -6.88 -5.74
C ALA A 166 -20.45 -8.06 -5.07
N ALA A 167 -19.73 -8.90 -4.32
CA ALA A 167 -20.32 -10.01 -3.55
C ALA A 167 -21.28 -9.52 -2.44
N ARG A 168 -21.12 -8.28 -1.99
CA ARG A 168 -22.02 -7.62 -1.02
C ARG A 168 -23.15 -6.84 -1.70
N GLY A 169 -23.32 -6.95 -3.02
CA GLY A 169 -24.39 -6.30 -3.78
C GLY A 169 -24.13 -4.83 -4.10
N VAL A 170 -22.89 -4.36 -3.96
CA VAL A 170 -22.51 -3.00 -4.38
C VAL A 170 -22.29 -2.97 -5.87
N GLU A 171 -22.88 -2.00 -6.55
CA GLU A 171 -22.57 -1.71 -7.96
C GLU A 171 -21.17 -1.09 -8.03
N VAL A 172 -20.22 -1.79 -8.65
CA VAL A 172 -18.83 -1.35 -8.80
C VAL A 172 -18.63 -0.85 -10.22
N GLU A 173 -18.19 0.40 -10.35
CA GLU A 173 -17.93 1.06 -11.63
C GLU A 173 -16.47 1.51 -11.70
N GLU A 174 -15.81 1.26 -12.81
CA GLU A 174 -14.50 1.79 -13.11
C GLU A 174 -14.62 2.98 -14.05
N LEU A 175 -14.16 4.14 -13.59
CA LEU A 175 -14.11 5.34 -14.40
C LEU A 175 -12.72 5.44 -15.06
N PRO A 176 -12.64 5.28 -16.37
CA PRO A 176 -11.36 5.38 -17.06
C PRO A 176 -10.76 6.78 -16.87
N LEU A 177 -9.47 6.83 -16.62
CA LEU A 177 -8.68 8.07 -16.75
C LEU A 177 -8.90 8.59 -18.16
N GLY A 178 -9.51 9.73 -18.26
CA GLY A 178 -10.11 10.38 -19.44
C GLY A 178 -9.60 9.86 -20.78
N ARG A 179 -10.44 9.94 -21.79
CA ARG A 179 -10.03 9.56 -23.15
C ARG A 179 -8.64 10.10 -23.41
N GLU A 180 -7.71 9.23 -23.76
CA GLU A 180 -6.51 9.63 -24.45
C GLU A 180 -6.96 10.57 -25.57
N SER A 181 -6.79 11.88 -25.34
CA SER A 181 -6.87 12.78 -26.47
C SER A 181 -5.77 12.27 -27.39
N ALA A 182 -6.10 11.97 -28.64
CA ALA A 182 -5.12 11.68 -29.66
C ALA A 182 -4.27 12.94 -29.92
N GLY A 183 -3.64 13.46 -28.88
CA GLY A 183 -2.65 14.50 -28.95
C GLY A 183 -1.41 13.91 -29.62
N ALA A 184 -0.95 14.56 -30.68
CA ALA A 184 0.31 14.15 -31.29
C ALA A 184 1.41 14.21 -30.22
N ALA A 185 1.92 13.04 -29.83
CA ALA A 185 3.10 12.98 -28.98
C ALA A 185 4.33 13.29 -29.84
N THR A 186 5.08 14.32 -29.45
CA THR A 186 6.33 14.67 -30.13
C THR A 186 7.49 14.26 -29.21
N LEU A 187 8.35 13.39 -29.71
CA LEU A 187 9.61 13.04 -29.04
C LEU A 187 10.70 13.96 -29.56
N ALA A 188 11.37 14.68 -28.68
CA ALA A 188 12.51 15.54 -29.03
C ALA A 188 13.76 15.06 -28.27
N GLY A 189 14.85 14.86 -28.99
CA GLY A 189 16.16 14.58 -28.41
C GLY A 189 16.95 15.88 -28.19
N PHE A 190 17.69 15.96 -27.09
CA PHE A 190 18.52 17.12 -26.76
C PHE A 190 19.98 16.67 -26.51
N PRO A 191 20.97 17.53 -26.80
CA PRO A 191 22.37 17.18 -26.67
C PRO A 191 22.82 17.00 -25.22
N ASP A 192 22.14 17.67 -24.29
CA ASP A 192 22.42 17.60 -22.87
C ASP A 192 21.18 17.91 -22.01
N ARG A 193 21.26 17.58 -20.73
CA ARG A 193 20.18 17.80 -19.75
C ARG A 193 19.78 19.28 -19.61
N GLN A 194 20.72 20.21 -19.78
CA GLN A 194 20.44 21.63 -19.66
C GLN A 194 19.61 22.13 -20.84
N ALA A 195 19.89 21.63 -22.04
CA ALA A 195 19.10 21.92 -23.24
C ALA A 195 17.68 21.34 -23.13
N GLU A 196 17.55 20.12 -22.60
CA GLU A 196 16.24 19.50 -22.31
C GLU A 196 15.42 20.32 -21.32
N CYS A 197 16.00 20.70 -20.17
CA CYS A 197 15.32 21.52 -19.17
C CYS A 197 14.87 22.89 -19.72
N ARG A 198 15.71 23.54 -20.54
CA ARG A 198 15.35 24.81 -21.18
C ARG A 198 14.20 24.67 -22.16
N ALA A 199 14.23 23.61 -22.96
CA ALA A 199 13.15 23.33 -23.93
C ALA A 199 11.83 23.00 -23.21
N ALA A 200 11.88 22.20 -22.14
CA ALA A 200 10.71 21.89 -21.32
C ALA A 200 10.11 23.16 -20.67
N ALA A 201 10.95 24.05 -20.14
CA ALA A 201 10.50 25.32 -19.55
C ALA A 201 9.87 26.23 -20.62
N ALA A 202 10.48 26.35 -21.80
CA ALA A 202 9.94 27.13 -22.92
C ALA A 202 8.60 26.57 -23.42
N TRP A 203 8.48 25.24 -23.51
CA TRP A 203 7.23 24.58 -23.87
C TRP A 203 6.11 24.86 -22.85
N ALA A 204 6.43 24.75 -21.56
CA ALA A 204 5.46 25.03 -20.49
C ALA A 204 5.02 26.48 -20.50
N ALA A 205 5.96 27.44 -20.66
CA ALA A 205 5.66 28.88 -20.73
C ALA A 205 4.78 29.24 -21.94
N GLY A 206 4.88 28.53 -23.05
CA GLY A 206 4.04 28.73 -24.24
C GLY A 206 2.62 28.14 -24.13
N ARG A 207 2.32 27.45 -23.00
CA ARG A 207 1.01 26.84 -22.71
C ARG A 207 0.19 27.59 -21.67
N LEU A 208 0.82 28.54 -20.97
CA LEU A 208 0.17 29.48 -20.02
C LEU A 208 -0.36 30.71 -20.73
#